data_dfc8279cd0db31020eb005ab063edac3
#
_entry.id   dfc8279cd0db31020eb005ab063edac3
#
_cell.length_a   1.000
_cell.length_b   1.000
_cell.length_c   1.000
_cell.angle_alpha   90.00
_cell.angle_beta   90.00
_cell.angle_gamma   90.00
#
_symmetry.space_group_name_H-M   'P 1'
#
loop_
_entity.id
_entity.type
_entity.pdbx_description
1 polymer ?
#
loop_
_entity_poly.entity_id
_entity_poly.type
_entity_poly.pdbx_seq_one_letter_code
_entity_poly.pdbx_strand_id
1 'polypeptide(L)'
;MKKAWTRFRKALRKQGFLWAGLTAFFLLAWLFTGTGCTFASTTGLPCPGCGLTRALAAALHGDLALAFRLHPLFWLAPLILAAVLVLLLVAPDKLSSPSLNILWIGLAILFMAVYLVRMALLFPNQEPMTWNDQAILPRLFRFLASLWRSG
;
A
#
# COMPACT_ATOMS: atom_id res chain seq x y z
N MET A 1 16.10 -28.20 6.11
CA MET A 1 14.81 -27.85 5.52
C MET A 1 13.62 -28.09 6.45
N LYS A 2 13.48 -29.27 7.11
CA LYS A 2 12.36 -29.58 8.02
C LYS A 2 12.24 -28.59 9.21
N LYS A 3 13.34 -28.16 9.82
CA LYS A 3 13.33 -27.20 10.95
C LYS A 3 12.87 -25.79 10.53
N ALA A 4 13.20 -25.32 9.32
CA ALA A 4 12.74 -24.04 8.81
C ALA A 4 11.23 -24.06 8.52
N TRP A 5 10.74 -25.16 7.97
CA TRP A 5 9.31 -25.35 7.72
C TRP A 5 8.45 -25.38 8.99
N THR A 6 8.94 -26.05 10.04
CA THR A 6 8.22 -26.08 11.35
C THR A 6 8.20 -24.71 12.02
N ARG A 7 9.28 -23.91 11.93
CA ARG A 7 9.32 -22.54 12.43
C ARG A 7 8.36 -21.63 11.67
N PHE A 8 8.35 -21.72 10.35
CA PHE A 8 7.42 -21.00 9.48
C PHE A 8 5.96 -21.32 9.80
N ARG A 9 5.59 -22.62 9.92
CA ARG A 9 4.24 -23.03 10.34
C ARG A 9 3.85 -22.53 11.71
N LYS A 10 4.78 -22.49 12.67
CA LYS A 10 4.53 -22.00 14.03
C LYS A 10 4.31 -20.46 14.02
N ALA A 11 5.09 -19.72 13.25
CA ALA A 11 4.91 -18.29 13.06
C ALA A 11 3.57 -17.96 12.37
N LEU A 12 3.23 -18.69 11.31
CA LEU A 12 1.94 -18.56 10.62
C LEU A 12 0.75 -18.88 11.54
N ARG A 13 0.83 -19.94 12.39
CA ARG A 13 -0.26 -20.26 13.33
C ARG A 13 -0.45 -19.19 14.38
N LYS A 14 0.63 -18.60 14.90
CA LYS A 14 0.55 -17.54 15.93
C LYS A 14 -0.03 -16.24 15.37
N GLN A 15 0.21 -15.94 14.08
CA GLN A 15 -0.25 -14.73 13.40
C GLN A 15 -1.28 -15.01 12.31
N GLY A 16 -1.63 -16.27 12.08
CA GLY A 16 -2.48 -16.70 10.97
C GLY A 16 -3.85 -16.01 10.93
N PHE A 17 -4.42 -15.75 12.10
CA PHE A 17 -5.68 -15.02 12.18
C PHE A 17 -5.54 -13.56 11.72
N LEU A 18 -4.43 -12.90 12.08
CA LEU A 18 -4.14 -11.53 11.63
C LEU A 18 -3.91 -11.48 10.12
N TRP A 19 -3.13 -12.43 9.58
CA TRP A 19 -2.88 -12.52 8.14
C TRP A 19 -4.13 -12.86 7.34
N ALA A 20 -4.94 -13.80 7.83
CA ALA A 20 -6.22 -14.14 7.21
C ALA A 20 -7.19 -12.95 7.24
N GLY A 21 -7.29 -12.25 8.37
CA GLY A 21 -8.11 -11.05 8.49
C GLY A 21 -7.64 -9.93 7.57
N LEU A 22 -6.33 -9.70 7.49
CA LEU A 22 -5.76 -8.69 6.61
C LEU A 22 -6.00 -9.03 5.13
N THR A 23 -5.79 -10.28 4.74
CA THR A 23 -6.04 -10.75 3.37
C THR A 23 -7.53 -10.66 3.01
N ALA A 24 -8.43 -11.07 3.92
CA ALA A 24 -9.86 -10.94 3.74
C ALA A 24 -10.29 -9.48 3.62
N PHE A 25 -9.74 -8.60 4.47
CA PHE A 25 -9.99 -7.16 4.39
C PHE A 25 -9.58 -6.57 3.03
N PHE A 26 -8.38 -6.88 2.54
CA PHE A 26 -7.91 -6.38 1.24
C PHE A 26 -8.71 -6.97 0.08
N LEU A 27 -9.11 -8.23 0.13
CA LEU A 27 -9.97 -8.86 -0.88
C LEU A 27 -11.35 -8.22 -0.90
N LEU A 28 -11.97 -8.03 0.27
CA LEU A 28 -13.27 -7.36 0.37
C LEU A 28 -13.18 -5.91 -0.09
N ALA A 29 -12.16 -5.19 0.34
CA ALA A 29 -11.91 -3.82 -0.11
C ALA A 29 -11.78 -3.75 -1.64
N TRP A 30 -11.04 -4.66 -2.26
CA TRP A 30 -10.90 -4.74 -3.72
C TRP A 30 -12.22 -5.07 -4.42
N LEU A 31 -13.01 -6.01 -3.90
CA LEU A 31 -14.32 -6.37 -4.43
C LEU A 31 -15.33 -5.21 -4.37
N PHE A 32 -15.33 -4.45 -3.26
CA PHE A 32 -16.30 -3.36 -3.08
C PHE A 32 -15.91 -2.05 -3.76
N THR A 33 -14.63 -1.76 -3.89
CA THR A 33 -14.17 -0.47 -4.43
C THR A 33 -13.86 -0.50 -5.93
N GLY A 34 -13.61 -1.68 -6.51
CA GLY A 34 -13.26 -1.84 -7.93
C GLY A 34 -12.02 -1.08 -8.41
N THR A 35 -11.49 -0.15 -7.61
CA THR A 35 -10.43 0.79 -7.98
C THR A 35 -9.05 0.41 -7.45
N GLY A 36 -8.93 -0.69 -6.72
CA GLY A 36 -7.67 -1.17 -6.14
C GLY A 36 -7.07 -0.31 -5.01
N CYS A 37 -7.63 0.85 -4.71
CA CYS A 37 -7.19 1.69 -3.60
C CYS A 37 -8.37 2.19 -2.76
N THR A 38 -8.58 1.54 -1.61
CA THR A 38 -9.66 1.87 -0.66
C THR A 38 -9.56 3.31 -0.14
N PHE A 39 -8.33 3.80 0.06
CA PHE A 39 -8.10 5.16 0.54
C PHE A 39 -8.57 6.20 -0.48
N ALA A 40 -8.21 6.06 -1.75
CA ALA A 40 -8.64 6.97 -2.82
C ALA A 40 -10.14 6.89 -3.09
N SER A 41 -10.76 5.70 -2.94
CA SER A 41 -12.22 5.52 -3.09
C SER A 41 -13.01 6.13 -1.96
N THR A 42 -12.43 6.25 -0.77
CA THR A 42 -13.10 6.82 0.40
C THR A 42 -12.89 8.33 0.49
N THR A 43 -11.64 8.77 0.45
CA THR A 43 -11.27 10.18 0.71
C THR A 43 -11.24 11.04 -0.54
N GLY A 44 -11.06 10.45 -1.73
CA GLY A 44 -10.79 11.15 -2.98
C GLY A 44 -9.31 11.48 -3.20
N LEU A 45 -8.47 11.30 -2.18
CA LEU A 45 -7.04 11.59 -2.24
C LEU A 45 -6.24 10.32 -2.58
N PRO A 46 -5.16 10.42 -3.38
CA PRO A 46 -4.26 9.30 -3.62
C PRO A 46 -3.54 8.90 -2.33
N CYS A 47 -3.33 7.60 -2.13
CA CYS A 47 -2.57 7.08 -0.98
C CYS A 47 -1.06 7.08 -1.26
N PRO A 48 -0.20 6.94 -0.22
CA PRO A 48 1.25 6.86 -0.39
C PRO A 48 1.73 5.72 -1.30
N GLY A 49 0.96 4.64 -1.43
CA GLY A 49 1.22 3.50 -2.31
C GLY A 49 0.54 3.58 -3.68
N CYS A 50 -0.18 4.67 -3.99
CA CYS A 50 -0.86 4.81 -5.28
C CYS A 50 0.13 4.72 -6.44
N GLY A 51 -0.18 3.84 -7.40
CA GLY A 51 0.68 3.54 -8.53
C GLY A 51 1.67 2.40 -8.31
N LEU A 52 1.92 1.91 -7.08
CA LEU A 52 2.91 0.87 -6.79
C LEU A 52 2.61 -0.44 -7.53
N THR A 53 1.37 -0.91 -7.50
CA THR A 53 0.97 -2.15 -8.19
C THR A 53 1.11 -2.02 -9.71
N ARG A 54 0.69 -0.87 -10.27
CA ARG A 54 0.85 -0.58 -11.70
C ARG A 54 2.32 -0.44 -12.09
N ALA A 55 3.15 0.15 -11.23
CA ALA A 55 4.59 0.25 -11.44
C ALA A 55 5.26 -1.13 -11.46
N LEU A 56 4.89 -2.02 -10.53
CA LEU A 56 5.37 -3.41 -10.53
C LEU A 56 4.94 -4.15 -11.80
N ALA A 57 3.69 -4.01 -12.22
CA ALA A 57 3.22 -4.60 -13.48
C ALA A 57 4.00 -4.06 -14.69
N ALA A 58 4.20 -2.75 -14.79
CA ALA A 58 5.00 -2.14 -15.86
C ALA A 58 6.44 -2.68 -15.88
N ALA A 59 7.06 -2.81 -14.71
CA ALA A 59 8.41 -3.38 -14.57
C ALA A 59 8.48 -4.85 -15.02
N LEU A 60 7.46 -5.65 -14.72
CA LEU A 60 7.37 -7.03 -15.17
C LEU A 60 7.21 -7.15 -16.70
N HIS A 61 6.60 -6.17 -17.33
CA HIS A 61 6.51 -6.06 -18.79
C HIS A 61 7.75 -5.41 -19.44
N GLY A 62 8.77 -5.05 -18.66
CA GLY A 62 10.02 -4.47 -19.14
C GLY A 62 10.02 -2.96 -19.30
N ASP A 63 8.90 -2.29 -19.06
CA ASP A 63 8.80 -0.82 -19.12
C ASP A 63 9.21 -0.17 -17.78
N LEU A 64 10.52 -0.10 -17.56
CA LEU A 64 11.08 0.50 -16.36
C LEU A 64 10.83 2.02 -16.29
N ALA A 65 10.80 2.70 -17.45
CA ALA A 65 10.56 4.14 -17.50
C ALA A 65 9.15 4.47 -16.97
N LEU A 66 8.15 3.74 -17.42
CA LEU A 66 6.79 3.84 -16.90
C LEU A 66 6.72 3.46 -15.42
N ALA A 67 7.42 2.39 -15.01
CA ALA A 67 7.44 1.94 -13.62
C ALA A 67 7.96 3.05 -12.67
N PHE A 68 9.07 3.71 -13.01
CA PHE A 68 9.60 4.83 -12.23
C PHE A 68 8.67 6.06 -12.20
N ARG A 69 8.00 6.35 -13.32
CA ARG A 69 7.00 7.43 -13.38
C ARG A 69 5.79 7.15 -12.49
N LEU A 70 5.31 5.91 -12.49
CA LEU A 70 4.18 5.49 -11.66
C LEU A 70 4.52 5.47 -10.18
N HIS A 71 5.68 4.91 -9.80
CA HIS A 71 6.12 4.91 -8.40
C HIS A 71 7.64 4.73 -8.27
N PRO A 72 8.42 5.76 -7.89
CA PRO A 72 9.88 5.69 -7.89
C PRO A 72 10.46 4.65 -6.93
N LEU A 73 9.73 4.26 -5.89
CA LEU A 73 10.15 3.24 -4.92
C LEU A 73 9.61 1.84 -5.21
N PHE A 74 9.11 1.56 -6.45
CA PHE A 74 8.50 0.27 -6.76
C PHE A 74 9.43 -0.93 -6.54
N TRP A 75 10.73 -0.74 -6.79
CA TRP A 75 11.76 -1.78 -6.63
C TRP A 75 12.02 -2.18 -5.17
N LEU A 76 11.70 -1.30 -4.20
CA LEU A 76 11.80 -1.62 -2.77
C LEU A 76 10.77 -2.66 -2.33
N ALA A 77 9.58 -2.69 -2.94
CA ALA A 77 8.52 -3.60 -2.53
C ALA A 77 8.93 -5.09 -2.64
N PRO A 78 9.46 -5.59 -3.77
CA PRO A 78 9.94 -6.98 -3.85
C PRO A 78 11.15 -7.24 -2.95
N LEU A 79 12.04 -6.26 -2.74
CA LEU A 79 13.19 -6.42 -1.83
C LEU A 79 12.74 -6.53 -0.38
N ILE A 80 11.80 -5.69 0.06
CA ILE A 80 11.21 -5.76 1.40
C ILE A 80 10.51 -7.12 1.60
N LEU A 81 9.72 -7.54 0.61
CA LEU A 81 9.04 -8.84 0.67
C LEU A 81 10.04 -9.99 0.78
N ALA A 82 11.09 -10.00 -0.04
CA ALA A 82 12.13 -11.02 0.01
C ALA A 82 12.86 -11.02 1.37
N ALA A 83 13.25 -9.85 1.89
CA ALA A 83 13.89 -9.71 3.19
C ALA A 83 12.99 -10.23 4.33
N VAL A 84 11.71 -9.88 4.32
CA VAL A 84 10.74 -10.38 5.31
C VAL A 84 10.59 -11.89 5.23
N LEU A 85 10.48 -12.46 4.02
CA LEU A 85 10.38 -13.91 3.83
C LEU A 85 11.64 -14.64 4.32
N VAL A 86 12.82 -14.12 4.02
CA VAL A 86 14.09 -14.69 4.51
C VAL A 86 14.14 -14.64 6.04
N LEU A 87 13.79 -13.50 6.65
CA LEU A 87 13.76 -13.36 8.11
C LEU A 87 12.74 -14.31 8.76
N LEU A 88 11.57 -14.47 8.17
CA LEU A 88 10.56 -15.42 8.65
C LEU A 88 11.05 -16.88 8.62
N LEU A 89 11.86 -17.25 7.62
CA LEU A 89 12.39 -18.59 7.49
C LEU A 89 13.60 -18.85 8.38
N VAL A 90 14.49 -17.87 8.53
CA VAL A 90 15.79 -18.04 9.20
C VAL A 90 15.74 -17.61 10.67
N ALA A 91 15.15 -16.46 10.95
CA ALA A 91 15.17 -15.83 12.28
C ALA A 91 13.89 -15.00 12.57
N PRO A 92 12.74 -15.67 12.76
CA PRO A 92 11.45 -14.99 12.97
C PRO A 92 11.45 -14.07 14.21
N ASP A 93 12.24 -14.40 15.23
CA ASP A 93 12.35 -13.61 16.44
C ASP A 93 13.00 -12.22 16.21
N LYS A 94 13.81 -12.09 15.17
CA LYS A 94 14.44 -10.82 14.79
C LYS A 94 13.47 -9.81 14.17
N LEU A 95 12.31 -10.25 13.67
CA LEU A 95 11.29 -9.36 13.09
C LEU A 95 10.77 -8.31 14.08
N SER A 96 10.82 -8.60 15.38
CA SER A 96 10.43 -7.67 16.44
C SER A 96 11.63 -6.99 17.13
N SER A 97 12.82 -7.06 16.53
CA SER A 97 14.00 -6.43 17.10
C SER A 97 13.94 -4.90 17.02
N PRO A 98 14.47 -4.16 18.01
CA PRO A 98 14.47 -2.70 17.98
C PRO A 98 15.21 -2.12 16.76
N SER A 99 16.29 -2.77 16.32
CA SER A 99 17.03 -2.36 15.13
C SER A 99 16.18 -2.45 13.86
N LEU A 100 15.37 -3.49 13.73
CA LEU A 100 14.45 -3.64 12.59
C LEU A 100 13.30 -2.62 12.68
N ASN A 101 12.83 -2.30 13.88
CA ASN A 101 11.82 -1.25 14.05
C ASN A 101 12.29 0.11 13.55
N ILE A 102 13.56 0.47 13.81
CA ILE A 102 14.16 1.69 13.28
C ILE A 102 14.18 1.66 11.75
N LEU A 103 14.53 0.53 11.13
CA LEU A 103 14.49 0.36 9.69
C LEU A 103 13.08 0.54 9.12
N TRP A 104 12.05 -0.05 9.76
CA TRP A 104 10.66 0.10 9.35
C TRP A 104 10.17 1.54 9.44
N ILE A 105 10.54 2.24 10.51
CA ILE A 105 10.25 3.68 10.67
C ILE A 105 10.94 4.49 9.58
N GLY A 106 12.21 4.21 9.30
CA GLY A 106 12.96 4.87 8.23
C GLY A 106 12.32 4.67 6.85
N LEU A 107 11.89 3.44 6.54
CA LEU A 107 11.16 3.13 5.31
C LEU A 107 9.81 3.87 5.25
N ALA A 108 9.07 3.91 6.34
CA ALA A 108 7.80 4.64 6.40
C ALA A 108 8.00 6.15 6.16
N ILE A 109 9.03 6.73 6.75
CA ILE A 109 9.40 8.14 6.53
C ILE A 109 9.78 8.37 5.06
N LEU A 110 10.58 7.48 4.46
CA LEU A 110 10.98 7.56 3.06
C LEU A 110 9.76 7.52 2.13
N PHE A 111 8.83 6.56 2.34
CA PHE A 111 7.60 6.48 1.56
C PHE A 111 6.73 7.73 1.73
N MET A 112 6.63 8.25 2.96
CA MET A 112 5.89 9.48 3.24
C MET A 112 6.53 10.71 2.58
N ALA A 113 7.86 10.83 2.63
CA ALA A 113 8.57 11.93 1.98
C ALA A 113 8.36 11.92 0.46
N VAL A 114 8.52 10.75 -0.18
CA VAL A 114 8.24 10.57 -1.61
C VAL A 114 6.78 10.88 -1.94
N TYR A 115 5.85 10.46 -1.10
CA TYR A 115 4.43 10.78 -1.26
C TYR A 115 4.18 12.29 -1.24
N LEU A 116 4.72 13.01 -0.26
CA LEU A 116 4.55 14.46 -0.16
C LEU A 116 5.13 15.20 -1.36
N VAL A 117 6.33 14.81 -1.81
CA VAL A 117 6.94 15.38 -3.03
C VAL A 117 6.06 15.13 -4.25
N ARG A 118 5.56 13.91 -4.42
CA ARG A 118 4.67 13.56 -5.55
C ARG A 118 3.33 14.31 -5.47
N MET A 119 2.77 14.47 -4.27
CA MET A 119 1.58 15.29 -4.08
C MET A 119 1.83 16.73 -4.50
N ALA A 120 2.95 17.33 -4.14
CA ALA A 120 3.29 18.70 -4.49
C ALA A 120 3.52 18.89 -6.01
N LEU A 121 4.07 17.87 -6.70
CA LEU A 121 4.46 17.99 -8.11
C LEU A 121 3.38 17.49 -9.09
N LEU A 122 2.61 16.49 -8.72
CA LEU A 122 1.72 15.76 -9.65
C LEU A 122 0.23 15.98 -9.38
N PHE A 123 -0.15 16.30 -8.13
CA PHE A 123 -1.55 16.49 -7.77
C PHE A 123 -2.05 17.87 -8.25
N PRO A 124 -3.31 18.01 -8.70
CA PRO A 124 -4.34 16.96 -8.82
C PRO A 124 -4.44 16.32 -10.22
N ASN A 125 -3.59 16.72 -11.18
CA ASN A 125 -3.85 16.56 -12.60
C ASN A 125 -3.10 15.41 -13.28
N GLN A 126 -2.08 14.82 -12.63
CA GLN A 126 -1.24 13.79 -13.24
C GLN A 126 -1.36 12.44 -12.54
N GLU A 127 -1.56 11.37 -13.33
CA GLU A 127 -1.53 10.01 -12.81
C GLU A 127 -0.16 9.64 -12.19
N PRO A 128 -0.15 8.89 -11.10
CA PRO A 128 -1.27 8.32 -10.36
C PRO A 128 -1.82 9.20 -9.23
N MET A 129 -1.47 10.50 -9.18
CA MET A 129 -1.84 11.47 -8.14
C MET A 129 -3.02 12.34 -8.58
N THR A 130 -4.13 11.70 -9.03
CA THR A 130 -5.34 12.39 -9.44
C THR A 130 -6.39 12.45 -8.35
N TRP A 131 -7.21 13.50 -8.37
CA TRP A 131 -8.37 13.62 -7.51
C TRP A 131 -9.49 12.69 -7.98
N ASN A 132 -10.15 12.00 -7.05
CA ASN A 132 -11.30 11.13 -7.35
C ASN A 132 -12.62 11.77 -6.88
N ASP A 133 -13.32 12.41 -7.80
CA ASP A 133 -14.63 13.03 -7.55
C ASP A 133 -15.72 12.00 -7.20
N GLN A 134 -15.51 10.75 -7.55
CA GLN A 134 -16.47 9.67 -7.30
C GLN A 134 -16.30 9.03 -5.91
N ALA A 135 -15.34 9.48 -5.11
CA ALA A 135 -15.12 8.98 -3.77
C ALA A 135 -16.30 9.29 -2.83
N ILE A 136 -16.41 8.50 -1.76
CA ILE A 136 -17.54 8.56 -0.82
C ILE A 136 -17.61 9.94 -0.15
N LEU A 137 -16.50 10.45 0.38
CA LEU A 137 -16.46 11.73 1.08
C LEU A 137 -16.83 12.94 0.20
N PRO A 138 -16.25 13.12 -1.01
CA PRO A 138 -16.68 14.18 -1.92
C PRO A 138 -18.15 14.11 -2.32
N ARG A 139 -18.70 12.91 -2.51
CA ARG A 139 -20.13 12.73 -2.81
C ARG A 139 -21.01 13.13 -1.63
N LEU A 140 -20.65 12.66 -0.43
CA LEU A 140 -21.39 12.98 0.79
C LEU A 140 -21.36 14.49 1.06
N PHE A 141 -20.19 15.13 0.90
CA PHE A 141 -20.08 16.57 1.07
C PHE A 141 -20.96 17.36 0.08
N ARG A 142 -20.97 16.97 -1.19
CA ARG A 142 -21.85 17.56 -2.22
C ARG A 142 -23.33 17.39 -1.88
N PHE A 143 -23.71 16.20 -1.41
CA PHE A 143 -25.09 15.92 -0.99
C PHE A 143 -25.50 16.80 0.21
N LEU A 144 -24.67 16.89 1.25
CA LEU A 144 -24.93 17.76 2.40
C LEU A 144 -24.99 19.23 2.01
N ALA A 145 -24.10 19.70 1.14
CA ALA A 145 -24.10 21.07 0.64
C ALA A 145 -25.36 21.38 -0.20
N SER A 146 -25.91 20.38 -0.93
CA SER A 146 -27.18 20.57 -1.65
C SER A 146 -28.38 20.71 -0.71
N LEU A 147 -28.40 19.94 0.38
CA LEU A 147 -29.44 20.07 1.42
C LEU A 147 -29.42 21.43 2.13
N TRP A 148 -28.23 21.95 2.41
CA TRP A 148 -28.07 23.28 3.01
C TRP A 148 -28.54 24.40 2.08
N ARG A 149 -28.40 24.24 0.76
CA ARG A 149 -28.84 25.26 -0.23
C ARG A 149 -30.34 25.24 -0.52
N SER A 150 -30.99 24.11 -0.24
CA SER A 150 -32.44 23.94 -0.51
C SER A 150 -33.35 24.24 0.67
N GLY A 151 -32.79 24.49 1.86
CA GLY A 151 -33.52 24.97 3.06
C GLY A 151 -33.27 26.42 3.34
#